data_dbdbbf845ebaadc6adcb04453a4ce7eb
#
_entry.id   dbdbbf845ebaadc6adcb04453a4ce7eb
#
_cell.length_a   1.000
_cell.length_b   1.000
_cell.length_c   1.000
_cell.angle_alpha   90.00
_cell.angle_beta   90.00
_cell.angle_gamma   90.00
#
_symmetry.space_group_name_H-M   'P 1'
#
loop_
_entity.id
_entity.type
_entity.pdbx_description
1 polymer ?
#
loop_
_entity_poly.entity_id
_entity_poly.type
_entity_poly.pdbx_seq_one_letter_code
_entity_poly.pdbx_strand_id
1 'polypeptide(L)'
;MADCIYNISLKTLLGAKSGTIELFNRDGVITGFLNILGKHNAFKGTLDNNGVCSFSGNIVTLVQSIPYVAKGYADEKRIDLDLICKRYKFHLTGTV
;
A
#
# COMPACT_ATOMS: atom_id res chain seq x y z
N MET A 1 -16.29 -6.89 1.38
CA MET A 1 -16.18 -5.45 1.66
C MET A 1 -14.89 -5.18 2.40
N ALA A 2 -14.15 -4.15 2.02
CA ALA A 2 -12.91 -3.78 2.70
C ALA A 2 -13.19 -3.20 4.09
N ASP A 3 -12.31 -3.50 5.06
CA ASP A 3 -12.42 -2.94 6.41
C ASP A 3 -12.06 -1.46 6.43
N CYS A 4 -11.08 -1.07 5.60
CA CYS A 4 -10.68 0.32 5.40
C CYS A 4 -10.40 0.57 3.92
N ILE A 5 -10.74 1.76 3.46
CA ILE A 5 -10.35 2.25 2.15
C ILE A 5 -9.65 3.60 2.35
N TYR A 6 -8.39 3.67 1.98
CA TYR A 6 -7.60 4.90 2.10
C TYR A 6 -7.45 5.55 0.73
N ASN A 7 -7.61 6.86 0.70
CA ASN A 7 -7.21 7.67 -0.45
C ASN A 7 -5.74 7.98 -0.28
N ILE A 8 -4.91 7.55 -1.21
CA ILE A 8 -3.47 7.60 -1.05
C ILE A 8 -2.79 8.50 -2.08
N SER A 9 -1.60 8.94 -1.70
CA SER A 9 -0.66 9.61 -2.59
C SER A 9 0.68 8.92 -2.48
N LEU A 10 1.22 8.48 -3.61
CA LEU A 10 2.53 7.85 -3.70
C LEU A 10 3.49 8.86 -4.33
N LYS A 11 4.50 9.27 -3.57
CA LYS A 11 5.52 10.20 -4.07
C LYS A 11 6.58 9.45 -4.84
N THR A 12 6.76 9.82 -6.10
CA THR A 12 7.76 9.25 -6.98
C THR A 12 8.69 10.36 -7.51
N LEU A 13 9.76 9.97 -8.19
CA LEU A 13 10.67 10.93 -8.84
C LEU A 13 9.97 11.76 -9.92
N LEU A 14 8.89 11.25 -10.49
CA LEU A 14 8.13 11.92 -11.54
C LEU A 14 6.87 12.62 -11.00
N GLY A 15 6.81 12.85 -9.69
CA GLY A 15 5.69 13.50 -9.04
C GLY A 15 4.82 12.54 -8.25
N ALA A 16 3.73 13.06 -7.68
CA ALA A 16 2.81 12.28 -6.88
C ALA A 16 1.80 11.54 -7.76
N LYS A 17 1.51 10.29 -7.41
CA LYS A 17 0.48 9.48 -8.04
C LYS A 17 -0.62 9.21 -7.02
N SER A 18 -1.86 9.41 -7.40
CA SER A 18 -3.03 9.18 -6.54
C SER A 18 -3.62 7.81 -6.78
N GLY A 19 -4.21 7.26 -5.74
CA GLY A 19 -4.91 5.98 -5.84
C GLY A 19 -5.66 5.67 -4.56
N THR A 20 -5.93 4.40 -4.34
CA THR A 20 -6.56 3.92 -3.10
C THR A 20 -5.89 2.64 -2.61
N ILE A 21 -6.01 2.40 -1.32
CA ILE A 21 -5.71 1.09 -0.73
C ILE A 21 -6.99 0.56 -0.11
N GLU A 22 -7.40 -0.63 -0.53
CA GLU A 22 -8.46 -1.40 0.10
C GLU A 22 -7.80 -2.42 1.02
N LEU A 23 -8.12 -2.40 2.30
CA LEU A 23 -7.46 -3.23 3.30
C LEU A 23 -8.48 -4.10 4.04
N PHE A 24 -8.19 -5.39 4.09
CA PHE A 24 -8.94 -6.40 4.84
C PHE A 24 -8.04 -6.95 5.93
N ASN A 25 -8.53 -6.96 7.18
CA ASN A 25 -7.78 -7.46 8.32
C ASN A 25 -8.51 -8.65 8.94
N ARG A 26 -7.79 -9.76 9.10
CA ARG A 26 -8.27 -10.97 9.77
C ARG A 26 -7.24 -11.37 10.82
N ASP A 27 -7.47 -10.96 12.07
CA ASP A 27 -6.61 -11.32 13.19
C ASP A 27 -5.13 -10.95 12.97
N GLY A 28 -4.89 -9.78 12.40
CA GLY A 28 -3.55 -9.29 12.15
C GLY A 28 -2.95 -9.70 10.81
N VAL A 29 -3.59 -10.60 10.07
CA VAL A 29 -3.20 -10.92 8.69
C VAL A 29 -4.01 -10.01 7.78
N ILE A 30 -3.30 -9.22 6.97
CA ILE A 30 -3.96 -8.30 6.04
C ILE A 30 -3.80 -8.77 4.60
N THR A 31 -4.84 -8.51 3.84
CA THR A 31 -4.84 -8.65 2.39
C THR A 31 -5.51 -7.41 1.83
N GLY A 32 -5.38 -7.19 0.55
CA GLY A 32 -6.08 -6.07 -0.08
C GLY A 32 -5.55 -5.76 -1.45
N PHE A 33 -5.85 -4.53 -1.89
CA PHE A 33 -5.47 -4.04 -3.20
C PHE A 33 -4.90 -2.64 -3.10
N LEU A 34 -3.75 -2.46 -3.73
CA LEU A 34 -3.21 -1.14 -4.03
C LEU A 34 -3.68 -0.78 -5.43
N ASN A 35 -4.64 0.13 -5.51
CA ASN A 35 -5.25 0.57 -6.77
C ASN A 35 -4.54 1.81 -7.24
N ILE A 36 -3.63 1.67 -8.18
CA ILE A 36 -2.81 2.76 -8.69
C ILE A 36 -2.47 2.49 -10.15
N LEU A 37 -2.27 3.53 -10.92
CA LEU A 37 -1.92 3.44 -12.35
C LEU A 37 -2.93 2.62 -13.16
N GLY A 38 -4.21 2.68 -12.77
CA GLY A 38 -5.28 1.96 -13.46
C GLY A 38 -5.31 0.46 -13.21
N LYS A 39 -4.58 -0.05 -12.22
CA LYS A 39 -4.50 -1.47 -11.92
C LYS A 39 -4.86 -1.77 -10.47
N HIS A 40 -5.46 -2.94 -10.25
CA HIS A 40 -5.69 -3.51 -8.93
C HIS A 40 -4.50 -4.42 -8.58
N ASN A 41 -3.66 -3.99 -7.66
CA ASN A 41 -2.47 -4.75 -7.30
C ASN A 41 -2.68 -5.40 -5.94
N ALA A 42 -2.89 -6.71 -5.92
CA ALA A 42 -3.12 -7.47 -4.70
C ALA A 42 -1.89 -7.49 -3.81
N PHE A 43 -2.10 -7.43 -2.50
CA PHE A 43 -1.03 -7.56 -1.53
C PHE A 43 -1.44 -8.44 -0.36
N LYS A 44 -0.44 -8.88 0.42
CA LYS A 44 -0.64 -9.65 1.63
C LYS A 44 0.44 -9.28 2.65
N GLY A 45 0.07 -9.26 3.91
CA GLY A 45 1.02 -8.94 4.98
C GLY A 45 0.40 -9.03 6.36
N THR A 46 0.91 -8.19 7.27
CA THR A 46 0.50 -8.19 8.67
C THR A 46 0.27 -6.78 9.19
N LEU A 47 -0.60 -6.68 10.18
CA LEU A 47 -0.87 -5.44 10.92
C LEU A 47 -0.99 -5.83 12.39
N ASP A 48 -0.12 -5.30 13.24
CA ASP A 48 -0.17 -5.62 14.67
C ASP A 48 -1.07 -4.64 15.45
N ASN A 49 -1.21 -4.90 16.75
CA ASN A 49 -2.07 -4.09 17.62
C ASN A 49 -1.56 -2.66 17.83
N ASN A 50 -0.30 -2.39 17.50
CA ASN A 50 0.29 -1.06 17.61
C ASN A 50 0.21 -0.26 16.31
N GLY A 51 -0.42 -0.84 15.28
CA GLY A 51 -0.53 -0.21 13.99
C GLY A 51 0.66 -0.42 13.07
N VAL A 52 1.65 -1.21 13.48
CA VAL A 52 2.79 -1.53 12.62
C VAL A 52 2.32 -2.43 11.48
N CYS A 53 2.50 -1.94 10.27
CA CYS A 53 1.97 -2.54 9.06
C CYS A 53 3.12 -2.96 8.14
N SER A 54 3.03 -4.17 7.61
CA SER A 54 3.99 -4.66 6.62
C SER A 54 3.25 -5.55 5.63
N PHE A 55 3.40 -5.26 4.35
CA PHE A 55 2.83 -6.12 3.31
C PHE A 55 3.71 -6.10 2.07
N SER A 56 3.46 -7.03 1.17
CA SER A 56 4.21 -7.12 -0.07
C SER A 56 3.28 -7.46 -1.24
N GLY A 57 3.74 -7.11 -2.42
CA GLY A 57 3.02 -7.36 -3.65
C GLY A 57 3.81 -6.85 -4.84
N ASN A 58 3.11 -6.62 -5.94
CA ASN A 58 3.70 -6.09 -7.16
C ASN A 58 2.89 -4.90 -7.65
N ILE A 59 3.57 -3.90 -8.18
CA ILE A 59 2.92 -2.80 -8.90
C ILE A 59 3.08 -3.08 -10.38
N VAL A 60 1.95 -3.26 -11.05
CA VAL A 60 1.93 -3.52 -12.50
C VAL A 60 1.84 -2.20 -13.25
N THR A 61 2.76 -2.00 -14.19
CA THR A 61 2.78 -0.86 -15.09
C THR A 61 2.57 -1.36 -16.53
N LEU A 62 2.55 -0.43 -17.49
CA LEU A 62 2.42 -0.80 -18.91
C LEU A 62 3.59 -1.64 -19.42
N VAL A 63 4.75 -1.54 -18.79
CA VAL A 63 5.98 -2.16 -19.31
C VAL A 63 6.56 -3.21 -18.38
N GLN A 64 6.17 -3.25 -17.11
CA GLN A 64 6.77 -4.19 -16.16
C GLN A 64 5.91 -4.37 -14.90
N SER A 65 6.26 -5.38 -14.13
CA SER A 65 5.74 -5.63 -12.79
C SER A 65 6.87 -5.39 -11.80
N ILE A 66 6.63 -4.51 -10.82
CA ILE A 66 7.64 -4.10 -9.85
C ILE A 66 7.30 -4.68 -8.48
N PRO A 67 8.08 -5.66 -7.98
CA PRO A 67 7.86 -6.17 -6.64
C PRO A 67 8.26 -5.13 -5.59
N TYR A 68 7.48 -5.07 -4.51
CA TYR A 68 7.75 -4.15 -3.41
C TYR A 68 7.44 -4.79 -2.06
N VAL A 69 8.04 -4.22 -1.01
CA VAL A 69 7.67 -4.46 0.38
C VAL A 69 7.27 -3.11 0.97
N ALA A 70 6.11 -3.04 1.57
CA ALA A 70 5.62 -1.84 2.23
C ALA A 70 5.76 -2.00 3.74
N LYS A 71 6.27 -0.99 4.42
CA LYS A 71 6.45 -0.97 5.88
C LYS A 71 6.08 0.39 6.44
N GLY A 72 5.37 0.41 7.53
CA GLY A 72 4.99 1.64 8.22
C GLY A 72 3.85 1.43 9.19
N TYR A 73 2.90 2.36 9.19
CA TYR A 73 1.79 2.38 10.13
C TYR A 73 0.45 2.57 9.44
N ALA A 74 -0.57 1.90 9.96
CA ALA A 74 -1.94 2.07 9.51
C ALA A 74 -2.89 2.05 10.68
N ASP A 75 -3.89 2.90 10.67
CA ASP A 75 -4.99 2.90 11.64
C ASP A 75 -6.32 3.17 10.91
N GLU A 76 -7.39 3.37 11.67
CA GLU A 76 -8.74 3.56 11.10
C GLU A 76 -8.87 4.83 10.24
N LYS A 77 -7.96 5.77 10.36
CA LYS A 77 -8.05 7.08 9.73
C LYS A 77 -7.02 7.31 8.64
N ARG A 78 -5.82 6.76 8.80
CA ARG A 78 -4.73 7.06 7.89
C ARG A 78 -3.71 5.92 7.80
N ILE A 79 -2.90 6.01 6.76
CA ILE A 79 -1.83 5.07 6.48
C ILE A 79 -0.58 5.86 6.07
N ASP A 80 0.57 5.42 6.53
CA ASP A 80 1.86 6.03 6.25
C ASP A 80 2.90 4.93 6.09
N LEU A 81 3.37 4.73 4.88
CA LEU A 81 4.21 3.60 4.52
C LEU A 81 5.40 4.05 3.67
N ASP A 82 6.48 3.28 3.77
CA ASP A 82 7.54 3.28 2.77
C ASP A 82 7.37 2.04 1.90
N LEU A 83 7.31 2.23 0.59
CA LEU A 83 7.35 1.15 -0.38
C LEU A 83 8.79 0.95 -0.82
N ILE A 84 9.34 -0.21 -0.51
CA ILE A 84 10.74 -0.54 -0.75
C ILE A 84 10.81 -1.45 -1.96
N CYS A 85 11.39 -0.95 -3.04
CA CYS A 85 11.65 -1.69 -4.27
C CYS A 85 13.16 -1.96 -4.37
N LYS A 86 13.57 -2.79 -5.33
CA LYS A 86 14.96 -3.19 -5.48
C LYS A 86 15.94 -2.00 -5.58
N ARG A 87 15.54 -0.93 -6.27
CA ARG A 87 16.39 0.24 -6.51
C ARG A 87 15.85 1.54 -5.94
N TYR A 88 14.60 1.53 -5.48
CA TYR A 88 13.90 2.75 -5.10
C TYR A 88 13.12 2.55 -3.81
N LYS A 89 12.96 3.64 -3.10
CA LYS A 89 12.05 3.70 -1.96
C LYS A 89 11.08 4.85 -2.19
N PHE A 90 9.79 4.55 -2.10
CA PHE A 90 8.73 5.54 -2.30
C PHE A 90 7.97 5.74 -1.00
N HIS A 91 7.57 6.98 -0.73
CA HIS A 91 6.73 7.28 0.43
C HIS A 91 5.27 7.35 0.03
N LEU A 92 4.42 6.64 0.77
CA LEU A 92 2.99 6.58 0.54
C LEU A 92 2.26 7.05 1.77
N THR A 93 1.37 8.00 1.60
CA THR A 93 0.49 8.47 2.67
C THR A 93 -0.95 8.46 2.19
N GLY A 94 -1.87 8.31 3.13
CA GLY A 94 -3.27 8.33 2.79
C GLY A 94 -4.18 8.50 3.98
N THR A 95 -5.42 8.85 3.68
CA THR A 95 -6.48 9.00 4.67
C THR A 95 -7.77 8.37 4.15
N VAL A 96 -8.59 7.96 5.09
CA VAL A 96 -9.93 7.46 4.78
C VAL A 96 -10.83 8.58 4.26
#